data_f32949ab9d22f74077ac71eedf44123e
#
_entry.id   f32949ab9d22f74077ac71eedf44123e
#
_cell.length_a   1.000
_cell.length_b   1.000
_cell.length_c   1.000
_cell.angle_alpha   90.00
_cell.angle_beta   90.00
_cell.angle_gamma   90.00
#
_symmetry.space_group_name_H-M   'P 1'
#
loop_
_entity.id
_entity.type
_entity.pdbx_description
1 polymer ?
#
loop_
_entity_poly.entity_id
_entity_poly.type
_entity_poly.pdbx_seq_one_letter_code
_entity_poly.pdbx_strand_id
1 'polypeptide(L)'
;MDRARSVIVGFALALAACAPAPEKPEEVPSKDTFECMLEGERWLVRFVDQEARLLTPGGERINLYQIASTSGVRFTNGLIELRGRGMELTLIRDNFGRQLEGCKPVMVPKEPDSPMLRMWQPPPPAPLGK
;
A
#
# COMPACT_ATOMS: atom_id res chain seq x y z
N MET A 1 40.93 68.75 -19.84
CA MET A 1 40.41 67.80 -20.85
C MET A 1 40.05 66.53 -20.13
N ASP A 2 38.90 66.52 -19.55
CA ASP A 2 38.46 65.36 -18.71
C ASP A 2 37.29 64.69 -19.39
N ARG A 3 37.55 63.48 -19.84
CA ARG A 3 36.51 62.60 -20.40
C ARG A 3 35.87 61.80 -19.22
N ALA A 4 34.71 62.26 -18.76
CA ALA A 4 33.89 61.56 -17.87
C ALA A 4 33.34 60.28 -18.55
N ARG A 5 33.80 59.13 -18.15
CA ARG A 5 33.21 57.83 -18.51
C ARG A 5 32.10 57.52 -17.53
N SER A 6 30.87 57.74 -17.91
CA SER A 6 29.69 57.21 -17.20
C SER A 6 29.65 55.71 -17.31
N VAL A 7 29.88 55.04 -16.19
CA VAL A 7 29.65 53.61 -16.05
C VAL A 7 28.21 53.45 -15.59
N ILE A 8 27.35 52.99 -16.48
CA ILE A 8 26.00 52.57 -16.16
C ILE A 8 26.10 51.17 -15.62
N VAL A 9 26.01 51.05 -14.29
CA VAL A 9 25.88 49.75 -13.62
C VAL A 9 24.42 49.31 -13.76
N GLY A 10 24.18 48.42 -14.70
CA GLY A 10 22.89 47.76 -14.87
C GLY A 10 22.64 46.79 -13.70
N PHE A 11 21.72 47.15 -12.82
CA PHE A 11 21.25 46.29 -11.75
C PHE A 11 20.26 45.29 -12.36
N ALA A 12 20.75 44.08 -12.68
CA ALA A 12 19.89 42.96 -13.09
C ALA A 12 19.17 42.41 -11.83
N LEU A 13 17.88 42.75 -11.65
CA LEU A 13 17.01 42.07 -10.70
C LEU A 13 16.78 40.65 -11.18
N ALA A 14 17.48 39.71 -10.58
CA ALA A 14 17.16 38.31 -10.71
C ALA A 14 15.88 38.02 -9.87
N LEU A 15 14.74 37.95 -10.53
CA LEU A 15 13.50 37.41 -9.95
C LEU A 15 13.73 35.91 -9.78
N ALA A 16 14.16 35.52 -8.58
CA ALA A 16 14.14 34.14 -8.17
C ALA A 16 12.67 33.75 -8.03
N ALA A 17 12.10 33.11 -9.06
CA ALA A 17 10.82 32.47 -8.99
C ALA A 17 10.96 31.28 -8.03
N CYS A 18 10.51 31.43 -6.79
CA CYS A 18 10.31 30.31 -5.86
C CYS A 18 9.17 29.47 -6.43
N ALA A 19 9.51 28.44 -7.22
CA ALA A 19 8.55 27.40 -7.55
C ALA A 19 8.22 26.65 -6.25
N PRO A 20 6.92 26.47 -5.88
CA PRO A 20 6.57 25.67 -4.74
C PRO A 20 7.12 24.26 -4.96
N ALA A 21 7.82 23.72 -3.96
CA ALA A 21 8.28 22.35 -4.00
C ALA A 21 7.06 21.43 -4.19
N PRO A 22 7.13 20.37 -5.05
CA PRO A 22 6.03 19.42 -5.20
C PRO A 22 5.75 18.82 -3.83
N GLU A 23 4.53 19.00 -3.34
CA GLU A 23 4.09 18.38 -2.09
C GLU A 23 4.16 16.88 -2.26
N LYS A 24 4.93 16.22 -1.37
CA LYS A 24 5.00 14.78 -1.31
C LYS A 24 3.59 14.27 -0.97
N PRO A 25 3.01 13.34 -1.76
CA PRO A 25 1.68 12.83 -1.46
C PRO A 25 1.67 12.25 -0.04
N GLU A 26 0.64 12.60 0.73
CA GLU A 26 0.42 12.05 2.06
C GLU A 26 0.18 10.56 1.94
N GLU A 27 1.01 9.75 2.59
CA GLU A 27 0.89 8.31 2.61
C GLU A 27 0.17 7.88 3.88
N VAL A 28 -0.78 6.96 3.74
CA VAL A 28 -1.54 6.36 4.84
C VAL A 28 -1.32 4.86 4.90
N PRO A 29 -1.38 4.23 6.09
CA PRO A 29 -1.29 2.79 6.18
C PRO A 29 -2.48 2.11 5.51
N SER A 30 -2.20 1.11 4.68
CA SER A 30 -3.22 0.26 4.05
C SER A 30 -3.98 -0.53 5.11
N LYS A 31 -5.27 -0.72 4.90
CA LYS A 31 -6.12 -1.53 5.78
C LYS A 31 -6.10 -3.01 5.42
N ASP A 32 -5.77 -3.32 4.19
CA ASP A 32 -5.90 -4.66 3.60
C ASP A 32 -4.59 -5.28 3.14
N THR A 33 -3.52 -4.50 3.02
CA THR A 33 -2.23 -4.95 2.49
C THR A 33 -1.12 -4.80 3.52
N PHE A 34 -0.44 -5.90 3.76
CA PHE A 34 0.63 -6.01 4.75
C PHE A 34 1.91 -6.51 4.11
N GLU A 35 3.03 -5.98 4.59
CA GLU A 35 4.36 -6.46 4.29
C GLU A 35 4.85 -7.32 5.45
N CYS A 36 5.21 -8.56 5.17
CA CYS A 36 5.70 -9.50 6.16
C CYS A 36 7.07 -10.05 5.73
N MET A 37 7.83 -10.53 6.69
CA MET A 37 9.09 -11.22 6.43
C MET A 37 8.91 -12.73 6.64
N LEU A 38 9.33 -13.51 5.67
CA LEU A 38 9.39 -14.95 5.76
C LEU A 38 10.81 -15.43 5.41
N GLU A 39 11.50 -16.02 6.38
CA GLU A 39 12.88 -16.46 6.22
C GLU A 39 13.85 -15.37 5.69
N GLY A 40 13.64 -14.12 6.12
CA GLY A 40 14.44 -12.99 5.68
C GLY A 40 14.03 -12.39 4.33
N GLU A 41 13.03 -12.95 3.69
CA GLU A 41 12.49 -12.46 2.43
C GLU A 41 11.17 -11.71 2.61
N ARG A 42 10.98 -10.67 1.80
CA ARG A 42 9.81 -9.80 1.85
C ARG A 42 8.65 -10.42 1.08
N TRP A 43 7.52 -10.59 1.76
CA TRP A 43 6.25 -11.05 1.20
C TRP A 43 5.19 -9.98 1.37
N LEU A 44 4.33 -9.82 0.39
CA LEU A 44 3.14 -8.98 0.51
C LEU A 44 1.91 -9.87 0.65
N VAL A 45 1.06 -9.54 1.61
CA VAL A 45 -0.19 -10.23 1.88
C VAL A 45 -1.33 -9.22 1.77
N ARG A 46 -2.25 -9.45 0.88
CA ARG A 46 -3.43 -8.60 0.70
C ARG A 46 -4.69 -9.42 0.94
N PHE A 47 -5.54 -8.92 1.83
CA PHE A 47 -6.84 -9.50 2.11
C PHE A 47 -7.92 -8.74 1.35
N VAL A 48 -8.67 -9.43 0.51
CA VAL A 48 -9.77 -8.86 -0.30
C VAL A 48 -10.97 -9.80 -0.17
N ASP A 49 -12.01 -9.32 0.49
CA ASP A 49 -13.22 -10.11 0.77
C ASP A 49 -12.89 -11.45 1.47
N GLN A 50 -13.07 -12.55 0.76
CA GLN A 50 -12.78 -13.91 1.25
C GLN A 50 -11.53 -14.52 0.62
N GLU A 51 -10.63 -13.68 0.10
CA GLU A 51 -9.39 -14.10 -0.51
C GLU A 51 -8.18 -13.51 0.21
N ALA A 52 -7.10 -14.26 0.26
CA ALA A 52 -5.79 -13.76 0.60
C ALA A 52 -4.89 -13.87 -0.64
N ARG A 53 -4.36 -12.75 -1.08
CA ARG A 53 -3.45 -12.67 -2.23
C ARG A 53 -2.03 -12.45 -1.73
N LEU A 54 -1.17 -13.39 -2.05
CA LEU A 54 0.24 -13.34 -1.69
C LEU A 54 1.07 -12.92 -2.91
N LEU A 55 2.06 -12.07 -2.67
CA LEU A 55 3.09 -11.76 -3.64
C LEU A 55 4.43 -12.20 -3.03
N THR A 56 5.08 -13.15 -3.70
CA THR A 56 6.39 -13.67 -3.28
C THR A 56 7.52 -12.71 -3.65
N PRO A 57 8.71 -12.84 -3.04
CA PRO A 57 9.88 -12.05 -3.43
C PRO A 57 10.25 -12.18 -4.90
N GLY A 58 9.98 -13.35 -5.50
CA GLY A 58 10.20 -13.61 -6.93
C GLY A 58 9.14 -13.04 -7.87
N GLY A 59 8.10 -12.35 -7.33
CA GLY A 59 7.03 -11.77 -8.12
C GLY A 59 5.89 -12.74 -8.46
N GLU A 60 5.89 -13.95 -7.94
CA GLU A 60 4.81 -14.91 -8.09
C GLU A 60 3.57 -14.46 -7.29
N ARG A 61 2.41 -14.56 -7.89
CA ARG A 61 1.13 -14.25 -7.25
C ARG A 61 0.42 -15.54 -6.89
N ILE A 62 0.05 -15.68 -5.62
CA ILE A 62 -0.65 -16.84 -5.09
C ILE A 62 -1.98 -16.37 -4.52
N ASN A 63 -3.07 -16.91 -5.01
CA ASN A 63 -4.41 -16.63 -4.49
C ASN A 63 -4.86 -17.79 -3.60
N LEU A 64 -5.31 -17.44 -2.40
CA LEU A 64 -5.86 -18.37 -1.42
C LEU A 64 -7.30 -17.96 -1.10
N TYR A 65 -8.15 -18.94 -0.84
CA TYR A 65 -9.57 -18.73 -0.55
C TYR A 65 -9.88 -19.11 0.89
N GLN A 66 -10.74 -18.32 1.51
CA GLN A 66 -11.13 -18.54 2.89
C GLN A 66 -11.91 -19.84 3.03
N ILE A 67 -11.54 -20.61 4.04
CA ILE A 67 -12.25 -21.82 4.44
C ILE A 67 -12.70 -21.70 5.90
N ALA A 68 -13.65 -22.57 6.30
CA ALA A 68 -14.13 -22.60 7.67
C ALA A 68 -13.00 -22.89 8.65
N SER A 69 -13.00 -22.20 9.78
CA SER A 69 -12.03 -22.36 10.85
C SER A 69 -12.72 -22.21 12.20
N THR A 70 -12.32 -23.01 13.16
CA THR A 70 -12.78 -22.91 14.56
C THR A 70 -12.04 -21.84 15.36
N SER A 71 -10.87 -21.41 14.88
CA SER A 71 -10.03 -20.41 15.53
C SER A 71 -9.27 -19.60 14.49
N GLY A 72 -9.45 -18.27 14.51
CA GLY A 72 -8.83 -17.38 13.55
C GLY A 72 -9.38 -17.53 12.15
N VAL A 73 -8.56 -17.18 11.15
CA VAL A 73 -8.89 -17.28 9.73
C VAL A 73 -7.98 -18.30 9.03
N ARG A 74 -8.51 -18.96 8.03
CA ARG A 74 -7.78 -19.91 7.19
C ARG A 74 -8.08 -19.64 5.72
N PHE A 75 -7.03 -19.56 4.93
CA PHE A 75 -7.10 -19.41 3.48
C PHE A 75 -6.27 -20.50 2.83
N THR A 76 -6.75 -21.12 1.78
CA THR A 76 -6.03 -22.18 1.07
C THR A 76 -6.36 -22.22 -0.43
N ASN A 77 -5.44 -22.74 -1.22
CA ASN A 77 -5.65 -23.13 -2.61
C ASN A 77 -5.51 -24.65 -2.83
N GLY A 78 -5.43 -25.41 -1.74
CA GLY A 78 -5.19 -26.86 -1.76
C GLY A 78 -3.72 -27.26 -1.66
N LEU A 79 -2.78 -26.37 -1.99
CA LEU A 79 -1.32 -26.61 -1.91
C LEU A 79 -0.67 -25.83 -0.78
N ILE A 80 -1.13 -24.61 -0.58
CA ILE A 80 -0.63 -23.69 0.43
C ILE A 80 -1.80 -23.28 1.31
N GLU A 81 -1.55 -23.13 2.58
CA GLU A 81 -2.53 -22.64 3.55
C GLU A 81 -1.93 -21.48 4.34
N LEU A 82 -2.69 -20.40 4.46
CA LEU A 82 -2.38 -19.26 5.33
C LEU A 82 -3.33 -19.29 6.52
N ARG A 83 -2.77 -19.39 7.71
CA ARG A 83 -3.53 -19.29 8.98
C ARG A 83 -3.23 -17.97 9.65
N GLY A 84 -4.28 -17.29 10.08
CA GLY A 84 -4.17 -16.05 10.84
C GLY A 84 -4.84 -16.19 12.20
N ARG A 85 -4.14 -15.75 13.26
CA ARG A 85 -4.66 -15.65 14.61
C ARG A 85 -4.20 -14.35 15.25
N GLY A 86 -5.12 -13.40 15.38
CA GLY A 86 -4.74 -12.05 15.79
C GLY A 86 -3.80 -11.40 14.78
N MET A 87 -2.62 -11.00 15.24
CA MET A 87 -1.58 -10.41 14.38
C MET A 87 -0.58 -11.44 13.85
N GLU A 88 -0.75 -12.70 14.20
CA GLU A 88 0.13 -13.78 13.80
C GLU A 88 -0.36 -14.45 12.52
N LEU A 89 0.50 -14.52 11.52
CA LEU A 89 0.25 -15.22 10.26
C LEU A 89 1.24 -16.38 10.12
N THR A 90 0.72 -17.55 9.79
CA THR A 90 1.51 -18.75 9.53
C THR A 90 1.21 -19.27 8.13
N LEU A 91 2.26 -19.42 7.32
CA LEU A 91 2.17 -20.05 6.01
C LEU A 91 2.53 -21.52 6.10
N ILE A 92 1.65 -22.40 5.63
CA ILE A 92 1.85 -23.84 5.63
C ILE A 92 1.99 -24.31 4.18
N ARG A 93 3.10 -24.93 3.89
CA ARG A 93 3.38 -25.58 2.61
C ARG A 93 4.02 -26.93 2.87
N ASP A 94 3.59 -27.96 2.17
CA ASP A 94 4.11 -29.33 2.33
C ASP A 94 4.11 -29.82 3.80
N ASN A 95 3.06 -29.49 4.56
CA ASN A 95 2.90 -29.75 5.99
C ASN A 95 3.90 -29.03 6.92
N PHE A 96 4.72 -28.12 6.39
CA PHE A 96 5.60 -27.29 7.20
C PHE A 96 5.00 -25.91 7.39
N GLY A 97 4.75 -25.54 8.64
CA GLY A 97 4.31 -24.21 9.04
C GLY A 97 5.51 -23.30 9.24
N ARG A 98 5.46 -22.09 8.65
CA ARG A 98 6.45 -21.03 8.82
C ARG A 98 5.73 -19.75 9.22
N GLN A 99 6.20 -19.12 10.26
CA GLN A 99 5.60 -17.89 10.74
C GLN A 99 6.07 -16.71 9.89
N LEU A 100 5.11 -15.87 9.48
CA LEU A 100 5.38 -14.57 8.87
C LEU A 100 5.67 -13.57 9.99
N GLU A 101 6.84 -12.96 9.96
CA GLU A 101 7.30 -12.06 10.99
C GLU A 101 7.20 -10.59 10.56
N GLY A 102 7.08 -9.71 11.55
CA GLY A 102 7.14 -8.28 11.33
C GLY A 102 6.09 -7.74 10.35
N CYS A 103 4.90 -8.34 10.32
CA CYS A 103 3.82 -7.88 9.46
C CYS A 103 3.42 -6.45 9.82
N LYS A 104 3.51 -5.54 8.84
CA LYS A 104 3.15 -4.13 8.98
C LYS A 104 2.33 -3.67 7.78
N PRO A 105 1.39 -2.74 7.97
CA PRO A 105 0.64 -2.18 6.85
C PRO A 105 1.57 -1.53 5.83
N VAL A 106 1.30 -1.75 4.55
CA VAL A 106 1.98 -1.03 3.47
C VAL A 106 1.47 0.40 3.42
N MET A 107 2.38 1.36 3.25
CA MET A 107 1.98 2.75 3.05
C MET A 107 1.48 2.94 1.62
N VAL A 108 0.28 3.47 1.49
CA VAL A 108 -0.35 3.77 0.20
C VAL A 108 -0.66 5.26 0.11
N PRO A 109 -0.63 5.84 -1.09
CA PRO A 109 -1.04 7.22 -1.25
C PRO A 109 -2.48 7.41 -0.75
N LYS A 110 -2.70 8.43 0.05
CA LYS A 110 -4.05 8.81 0.48
C LYS A 110 -4.86 9.19 -0.75
N GLU A 111 -5.96 8.51 -0.96
CA GLU A 111 -6.89 8.89 -2.00
C GLU A 111 -7.38 10.33 -1.74
N PRO A 112 -7.35 11.21 -2.75
CA PRO A 112 -7.86 12.55 -2.56
C PRO A 112 -9.33 12.48 -2.20
N ASP A 113 -9.69 13.13 -1.09
CA ASP A 113 -11.09 13.33 -0.67
C ASP A 113 -11.78 14.27 -1.67
N SER A 114 -11.94 13.80 -2.88
CA SER A 114 -12.63 14.55 -3.91
C SER A 114 -14.13 14.38 -3.73
N PRO A 115 -14.86 15.48 -3.44
CA PRO A 115 -16.33 15.41 -3.31
C PRO A 115 -16.99 14.87 -4.58
N MET A 116 -16.33 15.04 -5.72
CA MET A 116 -16.85 14.55 -7.01
C MET A 116 -16.76 13.02 -7.14
N LEU A 117 -15.77 12.37 -6.53
CA LEU A 117 -15.69 10.91 -6.56
C LEU A 117 -16.78 10.25 -5.72
N ARG A 118 -17.28 10.93 -4.70
CA ARG A 118 -18.42 10.42 -3.91
C ARG A 118 -19.73 10.40 -4.71
N MET A 119 -19.88 11.28 -5.69
CA MET A 119 -21.06 11.30 -6.58
C MET A 119 -21.07 10.14 -7.59
N TRP A 120 -19.89 9.55 -7.84
CA TRP A 120 -19.71 8.44 -8.79
C TRP A 120 -19.67 7.07 -8.13
N GLN A 121 -19.77 6.98 -6.83
CA GLN A 121 -19.92 5.68 -6.17
C GLN A 121 -21.33 5.16 -6.45
N PRO A 122 -21.47 3.98 -7.09
CA PRO A 122 -22.78 3.37 -7.21
C PRO A 122 -23.36 3.18 -5.80
N PRO A 123 -24.65 3.37 -5.62
CA PRO A 123 -25.27 3.15 -4.33
C PRO A 123 -24.92 1.74 -3.85
N PRO A 124 -24.67 1.56 -2.54
CA PRO A 124 -24.41 0.23 -2.00
C PRO A 124 -25.57 -0.69 -2.41
N PRO A 125 -25.29 -1.95 -2.77
CA PRO A 125 -26.33 -2.89 -3.10
C PRO A 125 -27.32 -2.92 -1.95
N ALA A 126 -28.62 -2.83 -2.29
CA ALA A 126 -29.67 -2.89 -1.30
C ALA A 126 -29.48 -4.13 -0.42
N PRO A 127 -29.66 -4.04 0.91
CA PRO A 127 -29.57 -5.20 1.78
C PRO A 127 -30.53 -6.26 1.24
N LEU A 128 -29.98 -7.46 1.01
CA LEU A 128 -30.80 -8.61 0.61
C LEU A 128 -31.84 -8.79 1.69
N GLY A 129 -33.08 -8.41 1.41
CA GLY A 129 -34.23 -8.61 2.30
C GLY A 129 -34.33 -10.10 2.65
N LYS A 130 -34.51 -10.37 3.92
CA LYS A 130 -34.84 -11.71 4.37
C LYS A 130 -36.20 -12.14 3.81
#